data_5a69339342bc14f59b9cc3aedc44158d
#
_entry.id   5a69339342bc14f59b9cc3aedc44158d
#
_cell.length_a   1.000
_cell.length_b   1.000
_cell.length_c   1.000
_cell.angle_alpha   90.00
_cell.angle_beta   90.00
_cell.angle_gamma   90.00
#
_symmetry.space_group_name_H-M   'P 1'
#
loop_
_entity.id
_entity.type
_entity.pdbx_description
1 polymer ?
#
loop_
_entity_poly.entity_id
_entity_poly.type
_entity_poly.pdbx_seq_one_letter_code
_entity_poly.pdbx_strand_id
1 'polypeptide(L)'
;MQLAAIIVSLAFVTVGTALFVRAVGELFRYVRLGVPVPAGSRSANPYQRSVTVVKEFLGHTRMNRWGVIGVAHWCVAMGFYTLLLTLANAGGQLFEAHWVLPVLGHWLPYEVFVEVIGTLTVAGIAVLIVIRQLNLPARPGRKSRFAGSKSGQAYFVECVILTIGLAIMTLRGLEGALAGVEHWEAAYLVSYLLVAALRGLDGATLENLVYLVAMIKISVSFIWMIVISLNTNMGVAWHRFLAFPNIWFKRNADGATAL
;
A
#
# COMPACT_ATOMS: atom_id res chain seq x y z
N MET A 1 7.65 -7.58 25.56
CA MET A 1 7.12 -7.59 24.18
C MET A 1 8.03 -6.80 23.23
N GLN A 2 8.45 -5.59 23.60
CA GLN A 2 9.20 -4.64 22.77
C GLN A 2 10.45 -5.23 22.09
N LEU A 3 11.37 -5.82 22.86
CA LEU A 3 12.62 -6.38 22.30
C LEU A 3 12.35 -7.42 21.20
N ALA A 4 11.39 -8.30 21.41
CA ALA A 4 11.01 -9.30 20.40
C ALA A 4 10.44 -8.63 19.15
N ALA A 5 9.61 -7.60 19.30
CA ALA A 5 9.06 -6.82 18.20
C ALA A 5 10.15 -6.14 17.37
N ILE A 6 11.15 -5.54 18.02
CA ILE A 6 12.30 -4.91 17.36
C ILE A 6 13.09 -5.97 16.56
N ILE A 7 13.49 -7.08 17.20
CA ILE A 7 14.34 -8.10 16.56
C ILE A 7 13.64 -8.69 15.33
N VAL A 8 12.38 -9.08 15.47
CA VAL A 8 11.60 -9.68 14.37
C VAL A 8 11.43 -8.68 13.23
N SER A 9 11.04 -7.43 13.54
CA SER A 9 10.85 -6.40 12.53
C SER A 9 12.14 -6.08 11.77
N LEU A 10 13.26 -5.89 12.47
CA LEU A 10 14.56 -5.60 11.85
C LEU A 10 15.06 -6.75 10.98
N ALA A 11 14.83 -8.00 11.38
CA ALA A 11 15.16 -9.16 10.56
C ALA A 11 14.39 -9.12 9.21
N PHE A 12 13.08 -8.92 9.24
CA PHE A 12 12.29 -8.80 8.01
C PHE A 12 12.66 -7.58 7.17
N VAL A 13 12.90 -6.43 7.79
CA VAL A 13 13.35 -5.20 7.11
C VAL A 13 14.65 -5.45 6.37
N THR A 14 15.64 -6.03 7.03
CA THR A 14 16.97 -6.29 6.45
C THR A 14 16.89 -7.25 5.26
N VAL A 15 16.26 -8.40 5.46
CA VAL A 15 16.14 -9.43 4.41
C VAL A 15 15.28 -8.92 3.26
N GLY A 16 14.13 -8.30 3.56
CA GLY A 16 13.22 -7.79 2.55
C GLY A 16 13.83 -6.70 1.69
N THR A 17 14.54 -5.76 2.32
CA THR A 17 15.23 -4.67 1.59
C THR A 17 16.36 -5.22 0.72
N ALA A 18 17.19 -6.13 1.22
CA ALA A 18 18.30 -6.72 0.46
C ALA A 18 17.80 -7.46 -0.79
N LEU A 19 16.77 -8.30 -0.63
CA LEU A 19 16.15 -9.02 -1.75
C LEU A 19 15.47 -8.09 -2.74
N PHE A 20 14.81 -7.05 -2.27
CA PHE A 20 14.15 -6.07 -3.14
C PHE A 20 15.15 -5.29 -3.99
N VAL A 21 16.23 -4.81 -3.40
CA VAL A 21 17.32 -4.14 -4.14
C VAL A 21 17.90 -5.06 -5.22
N ARG A 22 18.14 -6.34 -4.88
CA ARG A 22 18.59 -7.34 -5.86
C ARG A 22 17.59 -7.50 -7.01
N ALA A 23 16.30 -7.68 -6.71
CA ALA A 23 15.25 -7.86 -7.72
C ALA A 23 15.10 -6.64 -8.63
N VAL A 24 15.16 -5.42 -8.08
CA VAL A 24 15.16 -4.18 -8.88
C VAL A 24 16.39 -4.14 -9.79
N GLY A 25 17.56 -4.52 -9.29
CA GLY A 25 18.79 -4.62 -10.10
C GLY A 25 18.65 -5.61 -11.27
N GLU A 26 18.03 -6.77 -11.04
CA GLU A 26 17.73 -7.75 -12.09
C GLU A 26 16.77 -7.18 -13.16
N LEU A 27 15.67 -6.55 -12.73
CA LEU A 27 14.73 -5.91 -13.66
C LEU A 27 15.40 -4.82 -14.50
N PHE A 28 16.27 -4.03 -13.88
CA PHE A 28 17.02 -3.01 -14.59
C PHE A 28 18.00 -3.60 -15.62
N ARG A 29 18.63 -4.74 -15.31
CA ARG A 29 19.45 -5.49 -16.27
C ARG A 29 18.61 -5.95 -17.46
N TYR A 30 17.40 -6.49 -17.27
CA TYR A 30 16.51 -6.87 -18.37
C TYR A 30 16.15 -5.69 -19.27
N VAL A 31 15.85 -4.52 -18.69
CA VAL A 31 15.56 -3.30 -19.45
C VAL A 31 16.76 -2.92 -20.34
N ARG A 32 17.99 -3.10 -19.83
CA ARG A 32 19.23 -2.80 -20.59
C ARG A 32 19.56 -3.78 -21.72
N LEU A 33 18.92 -4.94 -21.78
CA LEU A 33 19.07 -5.88 -22.90
C LEU A 33 18.29 -5.44 -24.15
N GLY A 34 17.43 -4.44 -24.02
CA GLY A 34 16.67 -3.89 -25.15
C GLY A 34 17.54 -3.13 -26.15
N VAL A 35 17.08 -3.09 -27.38
CA VAL A 35 17.75 -2.29 -28.44
C VAL A 35 17.60 -0.81 -28.11
N PRO A 36 18.68 -0.01 -28.19
CA PRO A 36 18.63 1.44 -28.02
C PRO A 36 17.61 2.08 -28.97
N VAL A 37 16.75 2.92 -28.44
CA VAL A 37 15.83 3.73 -29.25
C VAL A 37 16.47 5.08 -29.59
N PRO A 38 16.10 5.74 -30.71
CA PRO A 38 16.61 7.06 -31.05
C PRO A 38 16.49 8.04 -29.88
N ALA A 39 17.52 8.85 -29.68
CA ALA A 39 17.55 9.83 -28.60
C ALA A 39 16.29 10.72 -28.63
N GLY A 40 15.69 10.93 -27.48
CA GLY A 40 14.48 11.74 -27.34
C GLY A 40 13.16 11.03 -27.71
N SER A 41 13.16 9.90 -28.45
CA SER A 41 11.92 9.26 -28.93
C SER A 41 10.96 8.84 -27.81
N ARG A 42 11.49 8.54 -26.61
CA ARG A 42 10.70 8.15 -25.42
C ARG A 42 10.76 9.17 -24.28
N SER A 43 11.51 10.26 -24.43
CA SER A 43 11.69 11.31 -23.43
C SER A 43 11.34 12.72 -23.93
N ALA A 44 11.13 12.90 -25.24
CA ALA A 44 10.63 14.16 -25.79
C ALA A 44 9.27 14.54 -25.16
N ASN A 45 8.99 15.85 -25.13
CA ASN A 45 7.77 16.43 -24.56
C ASN A 45 7.54 16.08 -23.06
N PRO A 46 8.51 16.39 -22.17
CA PRO A 46 8.42 15.99 -20.75
C PRO A 46 7.18 16.56 -20.06
N TYR A 47 6.75 17.76 -20.39
CA TYR A 47 5.51 18.34 -19.86
C TYR A 47 4.29 17.47 -20.20
N GLN A 48 4.11 17.11 -21.47
CA GLN A 48 2.97 16.28 -21.89
C GLN A 48 3.03 14.88 -21.23
N ARG A 49 4.21 14.31 -21.08
CA ARG A 49 4.42 13.03 -20.36
C ARG A 49 4.08 13.15 -18.90
N SER A 50 4.46 14.23 -18.22
CA SER A 50 4.09 14.49 -16.82
C SER A 50 2.57 14.59 -16.67
N VAL A 51 1.90 15.35 -17.54
CA VAL A 51 0.44 15.46 -17.55
C VAL A 51 -0.21 14.08 -17.75
N THR A 52 0.33 13.26 -18.66
CA THR A 52 -0.17 11.91 -18.91
C THR A 52 -0.01 11.01 -17.68
N VAL A 53 1.15 11.09 -17.00
CA VAL A 53 1.37 10.36 -15.75
C VAL A 53 0.38 10.80 -14.66
N VAL A 54 0.20 12.10 -14.46
CA VAL A 54 -0.78 12.59 -13.48
C VAL A 54 -2.18 12.06 -13.79
N LYS A 55 -2.63 12.14 -15.04
CA LYS A 55 -3.96 11.65 -15.44
C LYS A 55 -4.12 10.15 -15.29
N GLU A 56 -3.16 9.35 -15.77
CA GLU A 56 -3.32 7.90 -15.84
C GLU A 56 -2.89 7.19 -14.55
N PHE A 57 -1.87 7.71 -13.85
CA PHE A 57 -1.33 7.12 -12.64
C PHE A 57 -2.05 7.63 -11.39
N LEU A 58 -2.08 8.95 -11.15
CA LEU A 58 -2.77 9.51 -10.00
C LEU A 58 -4.29 9.56 -10.21
N GLY A 59 -4.76 9.99 -11.37
CA GLY A 59 -6.18 10.10 -11.68
C GLY A 59 -6.85 8.77 -12.05
N HIS A 60 -6.08 7.68 -12.26
CA HIS A 60 -6.61 6.35 -12.66
C HIS A 60 -7.62 6.37 -13.80
N THR A 61 -7.51 7.34 -14.72
CA THR A 61 -8.52 7.63 -15.74
C THR A 61 -8.90 6.42 -16.60
N ARG A 62 -7.97 5.51 -16.86
CA ARG A 62 -8.25 4.26 -17.58
C ARG A 62 -8.99 3.25 -16.73
N MET A 63 -8.60 3.10 -15.46
CA MET A 63 -9.19 2.13 -14.54
C MET A 63 -10.59 2.57 -14.10
N ASN A 64 -10.81 3.88 -13.91
CA ASN A 64 -12.09 4.44 -13.48
C ASN A 64 -13.24 4.21 -14.49
N ARG A 65 -12.93 3.85 -15.75
CA ARG A 65 -13.95 3.40 -16.72
C ARG A 65 -14.68 2.12 -16.28
N TRP A 66 -14.14 1.39 -15.31
CA TRP A 66 -14.74 0.19 -14.75
C TRP A 66 -15.66 0.47 -13.54
N GLY A 67 -16.05 1.72 -13.32
CA GLY A 67 -16.98 2.13 -12.26
C GLY A 67 -16.46 1.75 -10.88
N VAL A 68 -17.26 0.99 -10.12
CA VAL A 68 -16.95 0.60 -8.73
C VAL A 68 -15.55 -0.02 -8.60
N ILE A 69 -15.14 -0.88 -9.54
CA ILE A 69 -13.81 -1.50 -9.52
C ILE A 69 -12.72 -0.45 -9.64
N GLY A 70 -12.90 0.52 -10.52
CA GLY A 70 -11.94 1.59 -10.74
C GLY A 70 -11.77 2.46 -9.50
N VAL A 71 -12.86 2.87 -8.89
CA VAL A 71 -12.86 3.68 -7.66
C VAL A 71 -12.24 2.91 -6.49
N ALA A 72 -12.65 1.66 -6.25
CA ALA A 72 -12.09 0.82 -5.21
C ALA A 72 -10.57 0.62 -5.40
N HIS A 73 -10.14 0.36 -6.63
CA HIS A 73 -8.72 0.23 -6.96
C HIS A 73 -7.96 1.55 -6.78
N TRP A 74 -8.57 2.69 -7.10
CA TRP A 74 -7.98 4.00 -6.86
C TRP A 74 -7.74 4.24 -5.37
N CYS A 75 -8.73 3.96 -4.51
CA CYS A 75 -8.59 4.07 -3.06
C CYS A 75 -7.40 3.24 -2.55
N VAL A 76 -7.29 1.98 -3.00
CA VAL A 76 -6.18 1.09 -2.62
C VAL A 76 -4.84 1.58 -3.15
N ALA A 77 -4.79 2.09 -4.39
CA ALA A 77 -3.56 2.60 -4.99
C ALA A 77 -3.07 3.88 -4.29
N MET A 78 -3.98 4.82 -4.01
CA MET A 78 -3.65 6.03 -3.25
C MET A 78 -3.20 5.67 -1.85
N GLY A 79 -3.92 4.76 -1.18
CA GLY A 79 -3.51 4.26 0.12
C GLY A 79 -2.11 3.65 0.13
N PHE A 80 -1.76 2.87 -0.87
CA PHE A 80 -0.41 2.27 -0.95
C PHE A 80 0.69 3.33 -0.94
N TYR A 81 0.57 4.41 -1.70
CA TYR A 81 1.61 5.45 -1.78
C TYR A 81 1.59 6.39 -0.59
N THR A 82 0.42 6.84 -0.17
CA THR A 82 0.30 7.87 0.85
C THR A 82 0.49 7.32 2.26
N LEU A 83 0.13 6.05 2.49
CA LEU A 83 0.30 5.41 3.79
C LEU A 83 1.70 4.82 4.01
N LEU A 84 2.65 4.97 3.09
CA LEU A 84 4.06 4.60 3.30
C LEU A 84 4.66 5.32 4.51
N LEU A 85 4.27 6.58 4.76
CA LEU A 85 4.72 7.33 5.94
C LEU A 85 4.27 6.65 7.25
N THR A 86 3.12 5.99 7.25
CA THR A 86 2.66 5.24 8.44
C THR A 86 3.49 4.00 8.72
N LEU A 87 4.26 3.50 7.75
CA LEU A 87 5.24 2.43 7.98
C LEU A 87 6.46 2.96 8.74
N ALA A 88 6.91 4.17 8.41
CA ALA A 88 7.96 4.86 9.18
C ALA A 88 7.48 5.16 10.61
N ASN A 89 6.21 5.59 10.78
CA ASN A 89 5.61 5.77 12.10
C ASN A 89 5.66 4.48 12.94
N ALA A 90 5.20 3.36 12.37
CA ALA A 90 5.28 2.06 13.04
C ALA A 90 6.72 1.65 13.38
N GLY A 91 7.71 2.04 12.56
CA GLY A 91 9.13 1.84 12.84
C GLY A 91 9.59 2.57 14.10
N GLY A 92 9.18 3.83 14.29
CA GLY A 92 9.44 4.59 15.52
C GLY A 92 8.73 3.99 16.74
N GLN A 93 7.49 3.56 16.56
CA GLN A 93 6.68 2.91 17.61
C GLN A 93 7.26 1.60 18.13
N LEU A 94 8.14 0.91 17.42
CA LEU A 94 8.88 -0.23 17.97
C LEU A 94 9.81 0.16 19.11
N PHE A 95 10.34 1.39 19.09
CA PHE A 95 11.29 1.88 20.09
C PHE A 95 10.59 2.65 21.21
N GLU A 96 9.51 3.34 20.90
CA GLU A 96 8.72 4.13 21.84
C GLU A 96 7.24 4.09 21.42
N ALA A 97 6.37 3.52 22.26
CA ALA A 97 4.95 3.30 21.93
C ALA A 97 4.20 4.60 21.61
N HIS A 98 4.58 5.71 22.24
CA HIS A 98 4.01 7.04 22.02
C HIS A 98 4.65 7.80 20.85
N TRP A 99 5.59 7.17 20.13
CA TRP A 99 6.30 7.85 19.06
C TRP A 99 5.39 8.19 17.87
N VAL A 100 5.49 9.40 17.39
CA VAL A 100 4.82 9.89 16.19
C VAL A 100 5.82 10.57 15.26
N LEU A 101 5.50 10.57 13.97
CA LEU A 101 6.36 11.21 12.97
C LEU A 101 6.61 12.68 13.32
N PRO A 102 7.87 13.12 13.44
CA PRO A 102 8.18 14.52 13.69
C PRO A 102 7.51 15.43 12.66
N VAL A 103 7.00 16.58 13.11
CA VAL A 103 6.31 17.61 12.32
C VAL A 103 4.93 17.16 11.81
N LEU A 104 4.78 15.94 11.34
CA LEU A 104 3.52 15.46 10.72
C LEU A 104 2.59 14.77 11.74
N GLY A 105 3.14 14.11 12.74
CA GLY A 105 2.40 13.20 13.61
C GLY A 105 1.28 13.86 14.42
N HIS A 106 1.41 15.15 14.74
CA HIS A 106 0.38 15.96 15.43
C HIS A 106 -0.21 17.04 14.51
N TRP A 107 0.00 16.95 13.22
CA TRP A 107 -0.59 17.88 12.27
C TRP A 107 -1.98 17.38 11.84
N LEU A 108 -3.02 18.00 12.36
CA LEU A 108 -4.42 17.56 12.16
C LEU A 108 -4.78 17.23 10.71
N PRO A 109 -4.38 18.01 9.67
CA PRO A 109 -4.68 17.63 8.29
C PRO A 109 -4.07 16.28 7.87
N TYR A 110 -2.88 15.95 8.37
CA TYR A 110 -2.27 14.64 8.10
C TYR A 110 -2.99 13.51 8.85
N GLU A 111 -3.36 13.74 10.11
CA GLU A 111 -4.10 12.75 10.91
C GLU A 111 -5.46 12.43 10.27
N VAL A 112 -6.23 13.45 9.91
CA VAL A 112 -7.51 13.28 9.19
C VAL A 112 -7.30 12.58 7.84
N PHE A 113 -6.24 12.94 7.12
CA PHE A 113 -5.90 12.32 5.85
C PHE A 113 -5.61 10.81 6.02
N VAL A 114 -4.84 10.41 7.04
CA VAL A 114 -4.56 8.99 7.35
C VAL A 114 -5.85 8.24 7.69
N GLU A 115 -6.74 8.83 8.49
CA GLU A 115 -8.04 8.26 8.86
C GLU A 115 -8.90 7.98 7.62
N VAL A 116 -9.05 8.99 6.75
CA VAL A 116 -9.88 8.90 5.54
C VAL A 116 -9.28 7.89 4.55
N ILE A 117 -8.01 8.05 4.19
CA ILE A 117 -7.37 7.19 3.19
C ILE A 117 -7.18 5.76 3.72
N GLY A 118 -6.87 5.60 5.00
CA GLY A 118 -6.80 4.29 5.65
C GLY A 118 -8.13 3.54 5.56
N THR A 119 -9.22 4.20 5.93
CA THR A 119 -10.58 3.66 5.85
C THR A 119 -10.96 3.32 4.41
N LEU A 120 -10.73 4.24 3.47
CA LEU A 120 -11.00 4.00 2.04
C LEU A 120 -10.17 2.87 1.46
N THR A 121 -8.94 2.67 1.94
CA THR A 121 -8.09 1.54 1.54
C THR A 121 -8.68 0.22 2.01
N VAL A 122 -9.09 0.13 3.27
CA VAL A 122 -9.73 -1.09 3.84
C VAL A 122 -11.04 -1.39 3.11
N ALA A 123 -11.90 -0.38 2.92
CA ALA A 123 -13.16 -0.55 2.20
C ALA A 123 -12.92 -0.93 0.73
N GLY A 124 -12.01 -0.26 0.05
CA GLY A 124 -11.66 -0.52 -1.35
C GLY A 124 -11.15 -1.94 -1.57
N ILE A 125 -10.21 -2.41 -0.72
CA ILE A 125 -9.69 -3.78 -0.86
C ILE A 125 -10.75 -4.83 -0.54
N ALA A 126 -11.62 -4.59 0.45
CA ALA A 126 -12.74 -5.47 0.76
C ALA A 126 -13.69 -5.61 -0.45
N VAL A 127 -14.05 -4.50 -1.10
CA VAL A 127 -14.86 -4.49 -2.32
C VAL A 127 -14.18 -5.28 -3.44
N LEU A 128 -12.88 -5.10 -3.65
CA LEU A 128 -12.14 -5.84 -4.68
C LEU A 128 -12.10 -7.34 -4.42
N ILE A 129 -11.93 -7.77 -3.16
CA ILE A 129 -11.99 -9.19 -2.75
C ILE A 129 -13.37 -9.77 -3.06
N VAL A 130 -14.46 -9.07 -2.68
CA VAL A 130 -15.83 -9.51 -2.95
C VAL A 130 -16.08 -9.64 -4.45
N ILE A 131 -15.70 -8.64 -5.24
CA ILE A 131 -15.86 -8.67 -6.70
C ILE A 131 -15.07 -9.85 -7.31
N ARG A 132 -13.86 -10.12 -6.83
CA ARG A 132 -13.09 -11.30 -7.27
C ARG A 132 -13.82 -12.59 -6.95
N GLN A 133 -14.35 -12.76 -5.75
CA GLN A 133 -15.11 -13.94 -5.32
C GLN A 133 -16.33 -14.18 -6.22
N LEU A 134 -17.08 -13.11 -6.52
CA LEU A 134 -18.26 -13.19 -7.38
C LEU A 134 -17.94 -13.55 -8.84
N ASN A 135 -16.73 -13.27 -9.30
CA ASN A 135 -16.29 -13.45 -10.68
C ASN A 135 -15.22 -14.52 -10.86
N LEU A 136 -15.06 -15.44 -9.91
CA LEU A 136 -14.11 -16.55 -10.06
C LEU A 136 -14.44 -17.39 -11.31
N PRO A 137 -13.42 -17.85 -12.08
CA PRO A 137 -13.62 -18.64 -13.29
C PRO A 137 -14.44 -19.92 -13.11
N ALA A 138 -14.55 -20.43 -11.89
CA ALA A 138 -15.41 -21.59 -11.57
C ALA A 138 -16.89 -21.38 -11.93
N ARG A 139 -17.37 -20.11 -11.99
CA ARG A 139 -18.75 -19.78 -12.35
C ARG A 139 -18.90 -19.43 -13.83
N PRO A 140 -18.33 -18.29 -14.33
CA PRO A 140 -18.50 -17.85 -15.71
C PRO A 140 -17.48 -18.47 -16.69
N GLY A 141 -16.59 -19.36 -16.25
CA GLY A 141 -15.56 -19.98 -17.08
C GLY A 141 -14.66 -18.94 -17.78
N ARG A 142 -14.45 -19.11 -19.09
CA ARG A 142 -13.62 -18.17 -19.88
C ARG A 142 -14.19 -16.77 -20.02
N LYS A 143 -15.48 -16.55 -19.72
CA LYS A 143 -16.11 -15.22 -19.70
C LYS A 143 -15.67 -14.41 -18.47
N SER A 144 -15.10 -15.04 -17.46
CA SER A 144 -14.52 -14.33 -16.33
C SER A 144 -13.30 -13.53 -16.79
N ARG A 145 -13.21 -12.27 -16.37
CA ARG A 145 -12.00 -11.44 -16.55
C ARG A 145 -10.79 -11.95 -15.75
N PHE A 146 -10.98 -12.88 -14.83
CA PHE A 146 -9.94 -13.56 -14.07
C PHE A 146 -9.53 -14.91 -14.68
N ALA A 147 -10.12 -15.30 -15.82
CA ALA A 147 -9.73 -16.52 -16.52
C ALA A 147 -8.24 -16.46 -16.88
N GLY A 148 -7.48 -17.51 -16.51
CA GLY A 148 -6.02 -17.56 -16.69
C GLY A 148 -5.19 -16.80 -15.68
N SER A 149 -5.81 -16.04 -14.75
CA SER A 149 -5.06 -15.35 -13.67
C SER A 149 -4.65 -16.32 -12.55
N LYS A 150 -3.51 -16.04 -11.91
CA LYS A 150 -3.04 -16.78 -10.74
C LYS A 150 -3.74 -16.26 -9.48
N SER A 151 -4.90 -16.84 -9.16
CA SER A 151 -5.75 -16.38 -8.04
C SER A 151 -5.02 -16.34 -6.69
N GLY A 152 -4.15 -17.32 -6.39
CA GLY A 152 -3.38 -17.33 -5.14
C GLY A 152 -2.46 -16.12 -4.98
N GLN A 153 -1.80 -15.68 -6.06
CA GLN A 153 -0.98 -14.45 -6.01
C GLN A 153 -1.83 -13.21 -5.79
N ALA A 154 -3.01 -13.15 -6.36
CA ALA A 154 -3.92 -12.03 -6.18
C ALA A 154 -4.44 -11.96 -4.74
N TYR A 155 -4.92 -13.09 -4.18
CA TYR A 155 -5.36 -13.14 -2.77
C TYR A 155 -4.24 -12.82 -1.79
N PHE A 156 -3.02 -13.31 -2.04
CA PHE A 156 -1.88 -12.94 -1.22
C PHE A 156 -1.71 -11.41 -1.13
N VAL A 157 -1.73 -10.72 -2.28
CA VAL A 157 -1.59 -9.25 -2.30
C VAL A 157 -2.78 -8.56 -1.63
N GLU A 158 -4.01 -9.03 -1.89
CA GLU A 158 -5.23 -8.47 -1.30
C GLU A 158 -5.24 -8.64 0.22
N CYS A 159 -4.88 -9.83 0.74
CA CYS A 159 -4.77 -10.08 2.18
C CYS A 159 -3.68 -9.21 2.84
N VAL A 160 -2.52 -9.06 2.20
CA VAL A 160 -1.45 -8.18 2.70
C VAL A 160 -1.95 -6.74 2.84
N ILE A 161 -2.60 -6.20 1.80
CA ILE A 161 -3.12 -4.83 1.81
C ILE A 161 -4.19 -4.66 2.90
N LEU A 162 -5.11 -5.62 3.02
CA LEU A 162 -6.15 -5.61 4.05
C LEU A 162 -5.53 -5.62 5.46
N THR A 163 -4.55 -6.50 5.70
CA THR A 163 -3.88 -6.60 7.00
C THR A 163 -3.15 -5.30 7.33
N ILE A 164 -2.44 -4.69 6.38
CA ILE A 164 -1.74 -3.43 6.60
C ILE A 164 -2.74 -2.30 6.88
N GLY A 165 -3.84 -2.22 6.12
CA GLY A 165 -4.89 -1.23 6.34
C GLY A 165 -5.53 -1.34 7.73
N LEU A 166 -5.89 -2.56 8.13
CA LEU A 166 -6.42 -2.82 9.48
C LEU A 166 -5.40 -2.48 10.57
N ALA A 167 -4.12 -2.82 10.38
CA ALA A 167 -3.06 -2.48 11.33
C ALA A 167 -2.88 -0.96 11.48
N ILE A 168 -3.02 -0.18 10.39
CA ILE A 168 -2.98 1.29 10.45
C ILE A 168 -4.12 1.80 11.34
N MET A 169 -5.37 1.36 11.10
CA MET A 169 -6.52 1.81 11.88
C MET A 169 -6.41 1.38 13.34
N THR A 170 -5.89 0.17 13.60
CA THR A 170 -5.67 -0.33 14.96
C THR A 170 -4.61 0.50 15.70
N LEU A 171 -3.49 0.83 15.05
CA LEU A 171 -2.46 1.71 15.65
C LEU A 171 -3.02 3.10 15.96
N ARG A 172 -3.83 3.67 15.06
CA ARG A 172 -4.51 4.95 15.33
C ARG A 172 -5.42 4.86 16.56
N GLY A 173 -6.20 3.78 16.68
CA GLY A 173 -7.04 3.54 17.88
C GLY A 173 -6.22 3.39 19.16
N LEU A 174 -5.09 2.68 19.11
CA LEU A 174 -4.16 2.52 20.23
C LEU A 174 -3.48 3.84 20.61
N GLU A 175 -3.05 4.64 19.63
CA GLU A 175 -2.50 5.98 19.85
C GLU A 175 -3.48 6.87 20.60
N GLY A 176 -4.74 6.92 20.17
CA GLY A 176 -5.78 7.70 20.85
C GLY A 176 -6.10 7.20 22.27
N ALA A 177 -6.11 5.87 22.48
CA ALA A 177 -6.30 5.29 23.80
C ALA A 177 -5.14 5.62 24.74
N LEU A 178 -3.89 5.54 24.27
CA LEU A 178 -2.69 5.95 25.03
C LEU A 178 -2.66 7.44 25.33
N ALA A 179 -3.15 8.27 24.41
CA ALA A 179 -3.26 9.72 24.60
C ALA A 179 -4.40 10.11 25.56
N GLY A 180 -5.23 9.16 26.02
CA GLY A 180 -6.34 9.42 26.94
C GLY A 180 -7.51 10.16 26.28
N VAL A 181 -7.74 9.97 24.98
CA VAL A 181 -8.85 10.61 24.26
C VAL A 181 -10.20 10.08 24.77
N GLU A 182 -10.97 10.96 25.39
CA GLU A 182 -12.25 10.63 25.99
C GLU A 182 -13.45 10.85 25.06
N HIS A 183 -13.35 11.85 24.21
CA HIS A 183 -14.42 12.28 23.31
C HIS A 183 -13.98 12.18 21.85
N TRP A 184 -14.97 12.16 20.94
CA TRP A 184 -14.70 12.12 19.53
C TRP A 184 -13.93 13.37 19.07
N GLU A 185 -12.85 13.16 18.35
CA GLU A 185 -12.01 14.19 17.75
C GLU A 185 -11.78 13.91 16.28
N ALA A 186 -11.58 14.97 15.49
CA ALA A 186 -11.33 14.84 14.05
C ALA A 186 -10.03 14.06 13.74
N ALA A 187 -9.04 14.10 14.64
CA ALA A 187 -7.81 13.33 14.53
C ALA A 187 -8.05 11.80 14.53
N TYR A 188 -9.15 11.35 15.14
CA TYR A 188 -9.55 9.94 15.25
C TYR A 188 -10.92 9.70 14.61
N LEU A 189 -11.14 10.25 13.44
CA LEU A 189 -12.44 10.31 12.74
C LEU A 189 -13.20 8.97 12.69
N VAL A 190 -12.50 7.89 12.35
CA VAL A 190 -13.05 6.53 12.25
C VAL A 190 -12.49 5.65 13.36
N SER A 191 -11.21 5.77 13.66
CA SER A 191 -10.53 4.96 14.68
C SER A 191 -11.01 5.25 16.11
N TYR A 192 -11.80 6.32 16.33
CA TYR A 192 -12.43 6.58 17.63
C TYR A 192 -13.24 5.41 18.20
N LEU A 193 -13.85 4.60 17.35
CA LEU A 193 -14.54 3.38 17.78
C LEU A 193 -13.57 2.40 18.48
N LEU A 194 -12.34 2.30 17.97
CA LEU A 194 -11.29 1.51 18.61
C LEU A 194 -10.75 2.18 19.88
N VAL A 195 -10.57 3.51 19.86
CA VAL A 195 -10.20 4.28 21.05
C VAL A 195 -11.17 3.97 22.18
N ALA A 196 -12.48 4.10 21.92
CA ALA A 196 -13.52 3.86 22.91
C ALA A 196 -13.52 2.41 23.44
N ALA A 197 -13.22 1.43 22.59
CA ALA A 197 -13.14 0.02 22.97
C ALA A 197 -11.88 -0.31 23.80
N LEU A 198 -10.77 0.42 23.58
CA LEU A 198 -9.45 0.12 24.15
C LEU A 198 -9.10 0.96 25.37
N ARG A 199 -9.71 2.12 25.57
CA ARG A 199 -9.39 3.09 26.65
C ARG A 199 -9.52 2.55 28.08
N GLY A 200 -10.22 1.40 28.26
CA GLY A 200 -10.35 0.74 29.56
C GLY A 200 -9.16 -0.17 29.91
N LEU A 201 -8.21 -0.34 29.01
CA LEU A 201 -7.00 -1.12 29.24
C LEU A 201 -5.94 -0.28 29.97
N ASP A 202 -5.10 -0.94 30.78
CA ASP A 202 -3.97 -0.28 31.42
C ASP A 202 -2.88 0.12 30.39
N GLY A 203 -2.07 1.14 30.73
CA GLY A 203 -1.06 1.68 29.85
C GLY A 203 -0.05 0.64 29.35
N ALA A 204 0.40 -0.26 30.23
CA ALA A 204 1.38 -1.29 29.85
C ALA A 204 0.81 -2.29 28.81
N THR A 205 -0.47 -2.62 28.95
CA THR A 205 -1.18 -3.46 27.96
C THR A 205 -1.30 -2.72 26.63
N LEU A 206 -1.71 -1.44 26.63
CA LEU A 206 -1.81 -0.63 25.42
C LEU A 206 -0.45 -0.51 24.69
N GLU A 207 0.66 -0.21 25.40
CA GLU A 207 2.00 -0.16 24.83
C GLU A 207 2.41 -1.50 24.21
N ASN A 208 2.16 -2.61 24.89
CA ASN A 208 2.46 -3.94 24.37
C ASN A 208 1.64 -4.26 23.10
N LEU A 209 0.40 -3.79 23.01
CA LEU A 209 -0.42 -3.90 21.79
C LEU A 209 0.13 -3.05 20.66
N VAL A 210 0.63 -1.83 20.94
CA VAL A 210 1.31 -1.00 19.93
C VAL A 210 2.53 -1.74 19.36
N TYR A 211 3.42 -2.28 20.23
CA TYR A 211 4.57 -3.05 19.77
C TYR A 211 4.18 -4.27 18.93
N LEU A 212 3.12 -4.98 19.34
CA LEU A 212 2.62 -6.14 18.61
C LEU A 212 2.09 -5.76 17.23
N VAL A 213 1.22 -4.75 17.15
CA VAL A 213 0.58 -4.36 15.88
C VAL A 213 1.59 -3.70 14.95
N ALA A 214 2.52 -2.90 15.48
CA ALA A 214 3.64 -2.33 14.70
C ALA A 214 4.52 -3.44 14.11
N MET A 215 4.88 -4.45 14.92
CA MET A 215 5.63 -5.63 14.46
C MET A 215 4.89 -6.37 13.35
N ILE A 216 3.60 -6.65 13.51
CA ILE A 216 2.78 -7.32 12.49
C ILE A 216 2.77 -6.51 11.19
N LYS A 217 2.50 -5.21 11.27
CA LYS A 217 2.45 -4.31 10.12
C LYS A 217 3.77 -4.30 9.35
N ILE A 218 4.89 -4.14 10.06
CA ILE A 218 6.23 -4.13 9.46
C ILE A 218 6.55 -5.49 8.86
N SER A 219 6.36 -6.57 9.63
CA SER A 219 6.64 -7.93 9.17
C SER A 219 5.84 -8.27 7.91
N VAL A 220 4.55 -8.03 7.88
CA VAL A 220 3.69 -8.30 6.72
C VAL A 220 4.13 -7.47 5.50
N SER A 221 4.50 -6.20 5.69
CA SER A 221 5.01 -5.34 4.62
C SER A 221 6.30 -5.89 4.01
N PHE A 222 7.22 -6.38 4.83
CA PHE A 222 8.50 -6.90 4.35
C PHE A 222 8.43 -8.37 3.90
N ILE A 223 7.53 -9.19 4.46
CA ILE A 223 7.18 -10.51 3.89
C ILE A 223 6.65 -10.33 2.46
N TRP A 224 5.74 -9.37 2.25
CA TRP A 224 5.29 -9.04 0.91
C TRP A 224 6.46 -8.65 0.00
N MET A 225 7.38 -7.81 0.48
CA MET A 225 8.56 -7.38 -0.27
C MET A 225 9.49 -8.56 -0.61
N ILE A 226 9.71 -9.50 0.33
CA ILE A 226 10.46 -10.74 0.10
C ILE A 226 9.81 -11.58 -1.00
N VAL A 227 8.50 -11.83 -0.89
CA VAL A 227 7.76 -12.68 -1.83
C VAL A 227 7.81 -12.11 -3.26
N ILE A 228 7.59 -10.80 -3.43
CA ILE A 228 7.66 -10.20 -4.76
C ILE A 228 9.07 -10.18 -5.32
N SER A 229 10.08 -10.02 -4.48
CA SER A 229 11.50 -10.02 -4.89
C SER A 229 11.95 -11.40 -5.37
N LEU A 230 11.41 -12.46 -4.81
CA LEU A 230 11.65 -13.83 -5.26
C LEU A 230 10.77 -14.22 -6.47
N ASN A 231 9.77 -13.41 -6.81
CA ASN A 231 8.81 -13.65 -7.88
C ASN A 231 8.69 -12.42 -8.79
N THR A 232 9.73 -12.11 -9.55
CA THR A 232 9.78 -10.92 -10.43
C THR A 232 8.73 -10.95 -11.56
N ASN A 233 8.15 -12.11 -11.85
CA ASN A 233 7.06 -12.29 -12.81
C ASN A 233 5.66 -12.07 -12.21
N MET A 234 5.56 -11.72 -10.92
CA MET A 234 4.30 -11.46 -10.22
C MET A 234 3.72 -10.09 -10.59
N GLY A 235 3.17 -9.96 -11.79
CA GLY A 235 2.66 -8.69 -12.33
C GLY A 235 1.64 -7.99 -11.45
N VAL A 236 0.79 -8.75 -10.71
CA VAL A 236 -0.19 -8.21 -9.76
C VAL A 236 0.45 -7.42 -8.60
N ALA A 237 1.72 -7.67 -8.32
CA ALA A 237 2.46 -6.94 -7.29
C ALA A 237 3.38 -5.87 -7.91
N TRP A 238 4.11 -6.22 -8.97
CA TRP A 238 5.10 -5.33 -9.58
C TRP A 238 4.49 -4.15 -10.34
N HIS A 239 3.24 -4.23 -10.81
CA HIS A 239 2.61 -3.15 -11.57
C HIS A 239 2.64 -1.79 -10.83
N ARG A 240 2.58 -1.78 -9.51
CA ARG A 240 2.61 -0.55 -8.70
C ARG A 240 3.93 0.21 -8.78
N PHE A 241 5.04 -0.48 -9.00
CA PHE A 241 6.37 0.13 -9.20
C PHE A 241 6.61 0.45 -10.69
N LEU A 242 6.09 -0.40 -11.58
CA LEU A 242 6.35 -0.31 -13.01
C LEU A 242 5.34 0.57 -13.76
N ALA A 243 4.20 0.90 -13.16
CA ALA A 243 3.18 1.72 -13.82
C ALA A 243 3.72 3.11 -14.19
N PHE A 244 4.39 3.78 -13.25
CA PHE A 244 4.98 5.10 -13.51
C PHE A 244 5.95 5.09 -14.71
N PRO A 245 7.04 4.29 -14.73
CA PRO A 245 7.95 4.27 -15.88
C PRO A 245 7.26 3.80 -17.16
N ASN A 246 6.34 2.83 -17.08
CA ASN A 246 5.61 2.38 -18.27
C ASN A 246 4.73 3.46 -18.88
N ILE A 247 4.10 4.30 -18.06
CA ILE A 247 3.30 5.42 -18.55
C ILE A 247 4.22 6.54 -19.10
N TRP A 248 5.28 6.88 -18.36
CA TRP A 248 6.22 7.93 -18.77
C TRP A 248 6.88 7.63 -20.11
N PHE A 249 7.38 6.40 -20.31
CA PHE A 249 8.11 5.99 -21.52
C PHE A 249 7.21 5.42 -22.62
N LYS A 250 5.89 5.68 -22.60
CA LYS A 250 5.00 5.34 -23.71
C LYS A 250 5.50 5.90 -25.03
N ARG A 251 5.13 5.24 -26.15
CA ARG A 251 5.50 5.69 -27.49
C ARG A 251 4.99 7.11 -27.74
N ASN A 252 3.70 7.37 -27.48
CA ASN A 252 3.09 8.69 -27.60
C ASN A 252 3.06 9.41 -26.25
N ALA A 253 3.51 10.67 -26.25
CA ALA A 253 3.61 11.47 -25.03
C ALA A 253 2.25 11.76 -24.38
N ASP A 254 1.19 11.85 -25.17
CA ASP A 254 -0.20 12.06 -24.75
C ASP A 254 -0.87 10.80 -24.20
N GLY A 255 -0.18 9.65 -24.22
CA GLY A 255 -0.69 8.36 -23.79
C GLY A 255 -1.62 7.67 -24.80
N ALA A 256 -1.79 8.21 -26.01
CA ALA A 256 -2.54 7.57 -27.07
C ALA A 256 -1.96 6.18 -27.42
N THR A 257 -2.80 5.31 -27.95
CA THR A 257 -2.38 4.01 -28.46
C THR A 257 -1.46 4.21 -29.67
N ALA A 258 -0.45 3.34 -29.82
CA ALA A 258 0.55 3.43 -30.87
C ALA A 258 0.17 2.71 -32.16
N LEU A 259 -1.09 2.26 -32.28
CA LEU A 259 -1.66 1.60 -33.47
C LEU A 259 -2.79 2.45 -34.01
#